data_7ebdc73196fefe82d6bf53570b6baae2
#
_entry.id   7ebdc73196fefe82d6bf53570b6baae2
#
_cell.length_a   1.000
_cell.length_b   1.000
_cell.length_c   1.000
_cell.angle_alpha   90.00
_cell.angle_beta   90.00
_cell.angle_gamma   90.00
#
_symmetry.space_group_name_H-M   'P 1'
#
loop_
_entity.id
_entity.type
_entity.pdbx_description
1 polymer ?
#
loop_
_entity_poly.entity_id
_entity_poly.type
_entity_poly.pdbx_seq_one_letter_code
_entity_poly.pdbx_strand_id
1 'polypeptide(L)'
;MSPEHVDEYLAIDHEVWTLGEAELPGFDQIPFLSKEVWLDDSWPGRVKLIFVWESLEAWMRVGSAEIQARLQAEFDARFKHPVKLVEAWHEDTNFGLHRWSRFER
;
A
#
# COMPACT_ATOMS: atom_id res chain seq x y z
N MET A 1 -8.07 -4.75 -12.10
CA MET A 1 -7.28 -5.71 -12.92
C MET A 1 -8.11 -6.95 -13.22
N SER A 2 -7.67 -7.77 -14.15
CA SER A 2 -8.32 -9.06 -14.38
C SER A 2 -8.23 -9.95 -13.15
N PRO A 3 -9.32 -10.64 -12.77
CA PRO A 3 -9.32 -11.47 -11.56
C PRO A 3 -8.23 -12.54 -11.52
N GLU A 4 -7.84 -13.07 -12.68
CA GLU A 4 -6.79 -14.08 -12.82
C GLU A 4 -5.39 -13.58 -12.43
N HIS A 5 -5.18 -12.26 -12.37
CA HIS A 5 -3.89 -11.66 -12.04
C HIS A 5 -3.78 -11.24 -10.56
N VAL A 6 -4.85 -11.40 -9.76
CA VAL A 6 -4.88 -10.92 -8.37
C VAL A 6 -3.83 -11.61 -7.51
N ASP A 7 -3.70 -12.93 -7.61
CA ASP A 7 -2.73 -13.66 -6.79
C ASP A 7 -1.29 -13.24 -7.09
N GLU A 8 -0.96 -13.06 -8.37
CA GLU A 8 0.36 -12.59 -8.79
C GLU A 8 0.60 -11.16 -8.29
N TYR A 9 -0.40 -10.27 -8.44
CA TYR A 9 -0.34 -8.91 -7.95
C TYR A 9 -0.02 -8.88 -6.44
N LEU A 10 -0.77 -9.65 -5.65
CA LEU A 10 -0.61 -9.67 -4.19
C LEU A 10 0.74 -10.24 -3.75
N ALA A 11 1.24 -11.25 -4.44
CA ALA A 11 2.56 -11.82 -4.15
C ALA A 11 3.67 -10.80 -4.40
N ILE A 12 3.63 -10.10 -5.53
CA ILE A 12 4.62 -9.07 -5.87
C ILE A 12 4.48 -7.85 -4.97
N ASP A 13 3.25 -7.42 -4.71
CA ASP A 13 2.95 -6.33 -3.78
C ASP A 13 3.55 -6.61 -2.39
N HIS A 14 3.39 -7.82 -1.89
CA HIS A 14 3.94 -8.21 -0.60
C HIS A 14 5.47 -8.11 -0.58
N GLU A 15 6.15 -8.55 -1.61
CA GLU A 15 7.61 -8.51 -1.67
C GLU A 15 8.16 -7.10 -1.87
N VAL A 16 7.56 -6.30 -2.74
CA VAL A 16 8.04 -4.95 -3.08
C VAL A 16 7.54 -3.91 -2.08
N TRP A 17 6.22 -3.84 -1.90
CA TRP A 17 5.59 -2.77 -1.13
C TRP A 17 5.45 -3.07 0.36
N THR A 18 5.59 -4.31 0.77
CA THR A 18 5.54 -4.69 2.18
C THR A 18 6.94 -4.99 2.70
N LEU A 19 7.51 -6.10 2.29
CA LEU A 19 8.84 -6.51 2.79
C LEU A 19 9.97 -5.59 2.32
N GLY A 20 9.87 -5.09 1.09
CA GLY A 20 10.88 -4.20 0.52
C GLY A 20 11.06 -2.88 1.26
N GLU A 21 10.04 -2.41 1.97
CA GLU A 21 10.13 -1.17 2.72
C GLU A 21 11.08 -1.27 3.92
N ALA A 22 11.26 -2.46 4.49
CA ALA A 22 12.22 -2.67 5.58
C ALA A 22 13.67 -2.51 5.12
N GLU A 23 13.94 -2.63 3.83
CA GLU A 23 15.28 -2.52 3.25
C GLU A 23 15.62 -1.11 2.78
N LEU A 24 14.67 -0.17 2.89
CA LEU A 24 14.91 1.22 2.51
C LEU A 24 15.89 1.90 3.46
N PRO A 25 16.72 2.84 2.95
CA PRO A 25 17.63 3.61 3.79
C PRO A 25 16.90 4.33 4.92
N GLY A 26 17.37 4.14 6.15
CA GLY A 26 16.78 4.77 7.33
C GLY A 26 15.66 3.98 7.99
N PHE A 27 15.29 2.82 7.44
CA PHE A 27 14.34 1.90 8.06
C PHE A 27 15.08 0.62 8.45
N ASP A 28 14.89 0.18 9.69
CA ASP A 28 15.42 -1.08 10.21
C ASP A 28 14.31 -2.14 10.33
N GLN A 29 13.08 -1.76 10.03
CA GLN A 29 11.91 -2.62 10.04
C GLN A 29 10.84 -2.06 9.12
N ILE A 30 9.79 -2.85 8.87
CA ILE A 30 8.63 -2.39 8.09
C ILE A 30 7.98 -1.23 8.85
N PRO A 31 7.75 -0.06 8.20
CA PRO A 31 7.31 1.16 8.88
C PRO A 31 5.81 1.24 9.16
N PHE A 32 5.08 0.17 9.04
CA PHE A 32 3.66 0.10 9.39
C PHE A 32 3.39 -1.07 10.33
N LEU A 33 2.38 -0.88 11.20
CA LEU A 33 2.03 -1.86 12.24
C LEU A 33 1.19 -3.00 11.70
N SER A 34 0.36 -2.71 10.69
CA SER A 34 -0.47 -3.73 10.07
C SER A 34 -0.79 -3.37 8.62
N LYS A 35 -1.08 -4.39 7.86
CA LYS A 35 -1.58 -4.30 6.50
C LYS A 35 -2.66 -5.33 6.33
N GLU A 36 -3.82 -4.92 5.83
CA GLU A 36 -4.91 -5.82 5.49
C GLU A 36 -5.13 -5.79 3.98
N VAL A 37 -5.44 -6.95 3.45
CA VAL A 37 -5.82 -7.13 2.05
C VAL A 37 -7.25 -7.62 2.01
N TRP A 38 -8.11 -6.89 1.32
CA TRP A 38 -9.52 -7.23 1.17
C TRP A 38 -9.82 -7.44 -0.31
N LEU A 39 -10.50 -8.53 -0.62
CA LEU A 39 -10.97 -8.82 -1.97
C LEU A 39 -12.46 -8.49 -2.05
N ASP A 40 -12.87 -7.90 -3.16
CA ASP A 40 -14.26 -7.52 -3.40
C ASP A 40 -14.98 -8.68 -4.11
N ASP A 41 -15.83 -9.40 -3.40
CA ASP A 41 -16.57 -10.53 -3.95
C ASP A 41 -17.59 -10.10 -5.02
N SER A 42 -18.07 -8.85 -4.93
CA SER A 42 -19.01 -8.30 -5.92
C SER A 42 -18.33 -7.72 -7.16
N TRP A 43 -17.00 -7.55 -7.10
CA TRP A 43 -16.22 -7.01 -8.21
C TRP A 43 -14.87 -7.72 -8.28
N PRO A 44 -14.83 -8.96 -8.82
CA PRO A 44 -13.57 -9.72 -8.94
C PRO A 44 -12.51 -8.92 -9.69
N GLY A 45 -11.29 -8.95 -9.17
CA GLY A 45 -10.19 -8.15 -9.71
C GLY A 45 -9.99 -6.80 -9.01
N ARG A 46 -10.87 -6.43 -8.09
CA ARG A 46 -10.72 -5.24 -7.26
C ARG A 46 -10.18 -5.62 -5.89
N VAL A 47 -9.10 -4.94 -5.50
CA VAL A 47 -8.40 -5.19 -4.23
C VAL A 47 -8.39 -3.91 -3.41
N LYS A 48 -8.64 -4.03 -2.10
CA LYS A 48 -8.50 -2.94 -1.14
C LYS A 48 -7.36 -3.26 -0.18
N LEU A 49 -6.43 -2.32 -0.04
CA LEU A 49 -5.31 -2.41 0.88
C LEU A 49 -5.51 -1.39 1.99
N ILE A 50 -5.38 -1.85 3.24
CA ILE A 50 -5.53 -0.99 4.42
C ILE A 50 -4.26 -1.08 5.24
N PHE A 51 -3.65 0.07 5.51
CA PHE A 51 -2.41 0.17 6.28
C PHE A 51 -2.64 0.95 7.57
N VAL A 52 -2.00 0.48 8.65
CA VAL A 52 -1.85 1.28 9.86
C VAL A 52 -0.36 1.55 10.01
N TRP A 53 0.03 2.79 9.78
CA TRP A 53 1.43 3.21 9.81
C TRP A 53 1.90 3.45 11.24
N GLU A 54 3.20 3.25 11.45
CA GLU A 54 3.84 3.51 12.74
C GLU A 54 3.71 4.96 13.16
N SER A 55 3.82 5.89 12.20
CA SER A 55 3.67 7.31 12.41
C SER A 55 3.39 8.03 11.09
N LEU A 56 2.87 9.25 11.17
CA LEU A 56 2.71 10.11 10.00
C LEU A 56 4.07 10.38 9.33
N GLU A 57 5.11 10.58 10.13
CA GLU A 57 6.47 10.79 9.64
C GLU A 57 6.97 9.62 8.80
N ALA A 58 6.79 8.39 9.28
CA ALA A 58 7.18 7.18 8.54
C ALA A 58 6.44 7.09 7.20
N TRP A 59 5.14 7.36 7.20
CA TRP A 59 4.34 7.37 5.99
C TRP A 59 4.83 8.41 4.99
N MET A 60 5.12 9.61 5.46
CA MET A 60 5.61 10.70 4.60
C MET A 60 7.00 10.41 4.03
N ARG A 61 7.86 9.72 4.77
CA ARG A 61 9.19 9.32 4.29
C ARG A 61 9.07 8.30 3.16
N VAL A 62 8.25 7.26 3.33
CA VAL A 62 7.99 6.28 2.26
C VAL A 62 7.27 6.94 1.10
N GLY A 63 6.39 7.91 1.38
CA GLY A 63 5.65 8.64 0.36
C GLY A 63 6.46 9.66 -0.43
N SER A 64 7.76 9.83 -0.14
CA SER A 64 8.60 10.73 -0.93
C SER A 64 8.65 10.29 -2.40
N ALA A 65 8.74 11.25 -3.30
CA ALA A 65 8.71 10.98 -4.74
C ALA A 65 9.84 10.01 -5.17
N GLU A 66 11.02 10.14 -4.57
CA GLU A 66 12.16 9.28 -4.87
C GLU A 66 11.91 7.82 -4.48
N ILE A 67 11.44 7.58 -3.26
CA ILE A 67 11.16 6.22 -2.78
C ILE A 67 10.00 5.61 -3.55
N GLN A 68 8.93 6.37 -3.78
CA GLN A 68 7.79 5.90 -4.56
C GLN A 68 8.19 5.51 -5.98
N ALA A 69 9.02 6.31 -6.64
CA ALA A 69 9.51 6.01 -7.99
C ALA A 69 10.35 4.73 -8.01
N ARG A 70 11.20 4.54 -7.00
CA ARG A 70 12.05 3.34 -6.89
C ARG A 70 11.22 2.08 -6.71
N LEU A 71 10.29 2.09 -5.77
CA LEU A 71 9.44 0.92 -5.49
C LEU A 71 8.49 0.63 -6.65
N GLN A 72 7.95 1.67 -7.27
CA GLN A 72 7.07 1.51 -8.42
C GLN A 72 7.81 0.93 -9.61
N ALA A 73 9.04 1.36 -9.87
CA ALA A 73 9.86 0.80 -10.94
C ALA A 73 10.15 -0.68 -10.72
N GLU A 74 10.47 -1.08 -9.49
CA GLU A 74 10.68 -2.49 -9.15
C GLU A 74 9.40 -3.30 -9.32
N PHE A 75 8.26 -2.77 -8.86
CA PHE A 75 6.97 -3.41 -9.03
C PHE A 75 6.63 -3.60 -10.52
N ASP A 76 6.77 -2.54 -11.31
CA ASP A 76 6.46 -2.56 -12.74
C ASP A 76 7.36 -3.53 -13.53
N ALA A 77 8.60 -3.71 -13.09
CA ALA A 77 9.50 -4.68 -13.68
C ALA A 77 9.05 -6.12 -13.47
N ARG A 78 8.28 -6.37 -12.42
CA ARG A 78 7.83 -7.72 -12.02
C ARG A 78 6.39 -8.01 -12.37
N PHE A 79 5.49 -7.02 -12.23
CA PHE A 79 4.06 -7.18 -12.56
C PHE A 79 3.77 -6.52 -13.90
N LYS A 80 3.50 -7.33 -14.92
CA LYS A 80 3.37 -6.87 -16.32
C LYS A 80 1.93 -6.67 -16.80
N HIS A 81 0.97 -6.78 -15.91
CA HIS A 81 -0.44 -6.65 -16.27
C HIS A 81 -0.99 -5.27 -15.91
N PRO A 82 -2.03 -4.79 -16.61
CA PRO A 82 -2.63 -3.50 -16.30
C PRO A 82 -3.26 -3.49 -14.91
N VAL A 83 -3.00 -2.44 -14.16
CA VAL A 83 -3.63 -2.18 -12.86
C VAL A 83 -3.83 -0.68 -12.72
N LYS A 84 -4.92 -0.28 -12.07
CA LYS A 84 -5.28 1.13 -11.89
C LYS A 84 -5.61 1.39 -10.42
N LEU A 85 -5.02 2.44 -9.86
CA LEU A 85 -5.44 2.97 -8.57
C LEU A 85 -6.77 3.70 -8.77
N VAL A 86 -7.83 3.20 -8.11
CA VAL A 86 -9.18 3.78 -8.24
C VAL A 86 -9.37 4.94 -7.28
N GLU A 87 -9.00 4.76 -6.01
CA GLU A 87 -9.05 5.80 -5.00
C GLU A 87 -8.06 5.50 -3.88
N ALA A 88 -7.60 6.55 -3.20
CA ALA A 88 -6.73 6.45 -2.05
C ALA A 88 -7.22 7.41 -0.96
N TRP A 89 -7.27 6.94 0.28
CA TRP A 89 -7.73 7.69 1.43
C TRP A 89 -6.67 7.64 2.53
N HIS A 90 -6.49 8.77 3.19
CA HIS A 90 -5.61 8.84 4.36
C HIS A 90 -6.19 9.83 5.36
N GLU A 91 -6.29 9.43 6.63
CA GLU A 91 -6.66 10.37 7.69
C GLU A 91 -5.55 11.41 7.87
N ASP A 92 -5.90 12.59 8.31
CA ASP A 92 -4.98 13.69 8.61
C ASP A 92 -4.20 14.25 7.40
N THR A 93 -4.64 13.93 6.17
CA THR A 93 -4.09 14.50 4.94
C THR A 93 -5.17 15.14 4.08
N ASN A 94 -4.78 15.66 2.91
CA ASN A 94 -5.66 16.42 2.01
C ASN A 94 -6.64 15.57 1.19
N PHE A 95 -6.91 14.35 1.60
CA PHE A 95 -7.88 13.50 0.90
C PHE A 95 -9.34 13.75 1.33
N GLY A 96 -9.57 14.72 2.20
CA GLY A 96 -10.93 15.08 2.64
C GLY A 96 -11.48 14.21 3.76
N LEU A 97 -10.67 13.31 4.29
CA LEU A 97 -11.05 12.48 5.42
C LEU A 97 -10.17 12.78 6.63
N HIS A 98 -10.81 12.81 7.81
CA HIS A 98 -10.08 12.83 9.07
C HIS A 98 -10.85 11.99 10.08
N ARG A 99 -10.11 11.40 11.04
CA ARG A 99 -10.77 10.66 12.11
C ARG A 99 -11.49 11.61 13.04
N TRP A 100 -12.80 11.43 13.18
CA TRP A 100 -13.60 12.18 14.12
C TRP A 100 -13.56 11.57 15.52
N SER A 101 -13.59 10.26 15.59
CA SER A 101 -13.50 9.55 16.86
C SER A 101 -12.99 8.14 16.66
N ARG A 102 -12.47 7.58 17.75
CA ARG A 102 -12.06 6.18 17.83
C ARG A 102 -12.52 5.63 19.17
N PHE A 103 -13.14 4.48 19.16
CA PHE A 103 -13.48 3.73 20.36
C PHE A 103 -12.66 2.45 20.41
N GLU A 104 -12.01 2.22 21.55
CA GLU A 104 -11.29 0.97 21.81
C GLU A 104 -11.93 0.30 23.03
N ARG A 105 -12.15 -1.00 22.90
CA ARG A 105 -12.71 -1.80 24.00
C ARG A 105 -11.69 -1.98 25.11
#